data_1e85daeb8fad687f57ca69a87aad8cfb
#
_entry.id   1e85daeb8fad687f57ca69a87aad8cfb
#
_cell.length_a   1.000
_cell.length_b   1.000
_cell.length_c   1.000
_cell.angle_alpha   90.00
_cell.angle_beta   90.00
_cell.angle_gamma   90.00
#
_symmetry.space_group_name_H-M   'P 1'
#
loop_
_entity.id
_entity.type
_entity.pdbx_description
1 polymer ?
#
loop_
_entity_poly.entity_id
_entity_poly.type
_entity_poly.pdbx_seq_one_letter_code
_entity_poly.pdbx_strand_id
1 'polypeptide(L)'
;MANTDSNLTKVLLFSGAGLSCPLGLPMTNEFKDVIDSGDTGLMHILKSHLGSNFYDIEAILNSIEELNSTDNLIYKYISANIGNSSFTTVKQGLDALRNKSLSYESNLKKSIHSKLATHDISKCEQLYFNILKEIRTTIPNSAISFFTSNYDLTFENSIGDSDSLQRKLQITTIDYGFTQRGSSTFEASKEYTWLSDVLEFKKIHGSLDWLTDIKGRTTKSYAANTPDNPDSVPILYPGFKGTPQKEPFLSLHRQFLKRMIDAHFAVFMGFAFRDPYMNSLIDMALDLNKELNILCYNLSNINDLPIESHIHKLNKSPKRFKYIQEEIAITDNPLKIAGKLKK
;
A
#
# COMPACT_ATOMS: atom_id res chain seq x y z
N MET A 1 -33.23 -7.68 2.84
CA MET A 1 -32.80 -8.89 2.10
C MET A 1 -31.76 -8.43 1.10
N ALA A 2 -30.50 -8.76 1.31
CA ALA A 2 -29.46 -8.40 0.35
C ALA A 2 -29.67 -9.24 -0.92
N ASN A 3 -29.85 -8.58 -2.05
CA ASN A 3 -29.84 -9.23 -3.36
C ASN A 3 -28.45 -9.83 -3.58
N THR A 4 -28.30 -11.12 -3.31
CA THR A 4 -27.13 -11.89 -3.77
C THR A 4 -27.35 -12.15 -5.26
N ASP A 5 -27.04 -11.12 -6.06
CA ASP A 5 -27.13 -11.22 -7.52
C ASP A 5 -26.09 -12.22 -8.01
N SER A 6 -26.55 -13.40 -8.43
CA SER A 6 -25.70 -14.44 -9.06
C SER A 6 -25.02 -13.99 -10.37
N ASN A 7 -25.31 -12.77 -10.83
CA ASN A 7 -24.81 -12.17 -12.07
C ASN A 7 -23.79 -11.02 -11.87
N LEU A 8 -23.29 -10.78 -10.65
CA LEU A 8 -22.29 -9.74 -10.43
C LEU A 8 -20.92 -10.16 -10.98
N THR A 9 -20.32 -9.30 -11.81
CA THR A 9 -18.91 -9.46 -12.16
C THR A 9 -18.05 -8.84 -11.08
N LYS A 10 -17.25 -9.65 -10.42
CA LYS A 10 -16.38 -9.26 -9.31
C LYS A 10 -15.05 -8.74 -9.84
N VAL A 11 -14.75 -7.48 -9.57
CA VAL A 11 -13.53 -6.79 -10.05
C VAL A 11 -12.71 -6.32 -8.86
N LEU A 12 -11.46 -6.77 -8.78
CA LEU A 12 -10.50 -6.26 -7.84
C LEU A 12 -9.63 -5.22 -8.53
N LEU A 13 -9.53 -4.04 -7.96
CA LEU A 13 -8.56 -3.01 -8.33
C LEU A 13 -7.44 -3.00 -7.29
N PHE A 14 -6.21 -2.85 -7.75
CA PHE A 14 -5.05 -2.69 -6.88
C PHE A 14 -4.15 -1.58 -7.40
N SER A 15 -3.75 -0.64 -6.53
CA SER A 15 -2.82 0.42 -6.91
C SER A 15 -1.56 0.44 -6.05
N GLY A 16 -0.46 0.81 -6.68
CA GLY A 16 0.80 1.18 -6.05
C GLY A 16 1.16 2.63 -6.34
N ALA A 17 2.35 3.06 -5.93
CA ALA A 17 2.83 4.46 -6.02
C ALA A 17 2.73 5.05 -7.42
N GLY A 18 2.89 4.24 -8.47
CA GLY A 18 2.78 4.69 -9.86
C GLY A 18 1.39 5.25 -10.24
N LEU A 19 0.30 4.90 -9.52
CA LEU A 19 -1.01 5.51 -9.75
C LEU A 19 -1.06 6.96 -9.28
N SER A 20 -0.29 7.33 -8.27
CA SER A 20 -0.28 8.68 -7.69
C SER A 20 0.71 9.62 -8.40
N CYS A 21 1.58 9.11 -9.30
CA CYS A 21 2.53 9.93 -10.06
C CYS A 21 1.86 11.03 -10.92
N PRO A 22 0.78 10.76 -11.67
CA PRO A 22 0.09 11.80 -12.44
C PRO A 22 -0.50 12.92 -11.59
N LEU A 23 -0.68 12.65 -10.27
CA LEU A 23 -1.16 13.61 -9.27
C LEU A 23 -0.04 14.45 -8.66
N GLY A 24 1.22 14.24 -9.10
CA GLY A 24 2.40 14.96 -8.61
C GLY A 24 3.01 14.37 -7.35
N LEU A 25 2.62 13.16 -6.94
CA LEU A 25 3.23 12.51 -5.78
C LEU A 25 4.49 11.72 -6.16
N PRO A 26 5.50 11.71 -5.28
CA PRO A 26 6.76 11.03 -5.55
C PRO A 26 6.63 9.51 -5.49
N MET A 27 7.44 8.83 -6.30
CA MET A 27 7.69 7.39 -6.16
C MET A 27 8.69 7.11 -5.01
N THR A 28 8.78 5.85 -4.59
CA THR A 28 9.65 5.42 -3.47
C THR A 28 11.12 5.77 -3.63
N ASN A 29 11.62 5.91 -4.86
CA ASN A 29 13.00 6.27 -5.18
C ASN A 29 13.24 7.79 -5.34
N GLU A 30 12.21 8.62 -5.19
CA GLU A 30 12.30 10.09 -5.34
C GLU A 30 12.45 10.83 -3.99
N PHE A 31 12.75 10.09 -2.92
CA PHE A 31 12.99 10.65 -1.59
C PHE A 31 14.50 10.88 -1.29
N LYS A 32 15.33 10.93 -2.34
CA LYS A 32 16.80 11.04 -2.20
C LYS A 32 17.26 12.17 -1.27
N ASP A 33 16.72 13.38 -1.46
CA ASP A 33 17.13 14.55 -0.67
C ASP A 33 16.80 14.37 0.82
N VAL A 34 15.70 13.68 1.11
CA VAL A 34 15.27 13.37 2.47
C VAL A 34 16.19 12.31 3.09
N ILE A 35 16.54 11.30 2.30
CA ILE A 35 17.45 10.21 2.72
C ILE A 35 18.84 10.76 3.02
N ASP A 36 19.39 11.59 2.13
CA ASP A 36 20.74 12.15 2.27
C ASP A 36 20.88 13.14 3.45
N SER A 37 19.79 13.55 4.10
CA SER A 37 19.81 14.44 5.27
C SER A 37 20.22 13.77 6.58
N GLY A 38 20.48 12.47 6.58
CA GLY A 38 20.84 11.69 7.78
C GLY A 38 22.26 11.90 8.30
N ASP A 39 22.51 11.41 9.51
CA ASP A 39 23.86 11.37 10.10
C ASP A 39 24.82 10.54 9.26
N THR A 40 26.03 11.06 9.00
CA THR A 40 26.99 10.41 8.09
C THR A 40 27.36 9.00 8.50
N GLY A 41 27.48 8.71 9.80
CA GLY A 41 27.79 7.37 10.30
C GLY A 41 26.66 6.39 10.08
N LEU A 42 25.42 6.81 10.37
CA LEU A 42 24.21 6.03 10.12
C LEU A 42 24.03 5.77 8.62
N MET A 43 24.24 6.81 7.79
CA MET A 43 24.14 6.69 6.33
C MET A 43 25.17 5.71 5.76
N HIS A 44 26.38 5.71 6.28
CA HIS A 44 27.40 4.74 5.87
C HIS A 44 26.97 3.29 6.14
N ILE A 45 26.40 3.02 7.32
CA ILE A 45 25.89 1.70 7.69
C ILE A 45 24.73 1.29 6.77
N LEU A 46 23.75 2.15 6.60
CA LEU A 46 22.58 1.88 5.76
C LEU A 46 22.98 1.66 4.30
N LYS A 47 23.89 2.46 3.77
CA LYS A 47 24.37 2.33 2.40
C LYS A 47 25.14 1.02 2.18
N SER A 48 25.97 0.63 3.14
CA SER A 48 26.70 -0.65 3.11
C SER A 48 25.75 -1.85 3.16
N HIS A 49 24.66 -1.74 3.95
CA HIS A 49 23.67 -2.79 4.10
C HIS A 49 22.74 -2.92 2.89
N LEU A 50 22.24 -1.82 2.37
CA LEU A 50 21.22 -1.78 1.32
C LEU A 50 21.78 -1.79 -0.10
N GLY A 51 23.03 -1.41 -0.31
CA GLY A 51 23.66 -1.38 -1.63
C GLY A 51 22.86 -0.55 -2.65
N SER A 52 22.41 -1.18 -3.72
CA SER A 52 21.61 -0.54 -4.78
C SER A 52 20.21 -0.07 -4.31
N ASN A 53 19.70 -0.61 -3.21
CA ASN A 53 18.38 -0.25 -2.64
C ASN A 53 18.48 0.93 -1.65
N PHE A 54 19.66 1.57 -1.50
CA PHE A 54 19.86 2.64 -0.52
C PHE A 54 18.93 3.84 -0.71
N TYR A 55 18.50 4.14 -1.94
CA TYR A 55 17.56 5.24 -2.19
C TYR A 55 16.09 4.81 -2.26
N ASP A 56 15.77 3.58 -1.90
CA ASP A 56 14.41 3.14 -1.67
C ASP A 56 14.00 3.48 -0.24
N ILE A 57 13.04 4.41 -0.08
CA ILE A 57 12.62 4.91 1.24
C ILE A 57 12.04 3.81 2.12
N GLU A 58 11.37 2.82 1.52
CA GLU A 58 10.79 1.71 2.26
C GLU A 58 11.88 0.76 2.79
N ALA A 59 12.93 0.52 1.99
CA ALA A 59 14.09 -0.27 2.41
C ALA A 59 14.86 0.41 3.55
N ILE A 60 15.03 1.73 3.48
CA ILE A 60 15.63 2.53 4.56
C ILE A 60 14.83 2.40 5.86
N LEU A 61 13.51 2.61 5.81
CA LEU A 61 12.65 2.56 6.99
C LEU A 61 12.61 1.16 7.62
N ASN A 62 12.59 0.11 6.81
CA ASN A 62 12.71 -1.27 7.29
C ASN A 62 14.04 -1.51 8.02
N SER A 63 15.16 -1.06 7.45
CA SER A 63 16.48 -1.24 8.07
C SER A 63 16.61 -0.47 9.38
N ILE A 64 15.99 0.73 9.44
CA ILE A 64 15.93 1.53 10.67
C ILE A 64 15.09 0.81 11.75
N GLU A 65 13.95 0.25 11.39
CA GLU A 65 13.10 -0.49 12.32
C GLU A 65 13.83 -1.72 12.87
N GLU A 66 14.60 -2.44 12.03
CA GLU A 66 15.44 -3.54 12.48
C GLU A 66 16.54 -3.08 13.46
N LEU A 67 17.20 -1.96 13.15
CA LEU A 67 18.22 -1.37 14.00
C LEU A 67 17.63 -0.92 15.36
N ASN A 68 16.41 -0.43 15.36
CA ASN A 68 15.69 0.04 16.56
C ASN A 68 15.11 -1.11 17.38
N SER A 69 15.01 -2.33 16.84
CA SER A 69 14.45 -3.49 17.52
C SER A 69 15.33 -3.94 18.69
N THR A 70 14.76 -3.96 19.90
CA THR A 70 15.40 -4.55 21.10
C THR A 70 15.15 -6.05 21.20
N ASP A 71 14.33 -6.63 20.33
CA ASP A 71 14.01 -8.07 20.32
C ASP A 71 15.10 -8.89 19.62
N ASN A 72 16.08 -8.23 19.00
CA ASN A 72 17.24 -8.88 18.41
C ASN A 72 18.03 -9.68 19.47
N LEU A 73 18.33 -10.94 19.17
CA LEU A 73 19.05 -11.85 20.07
C LEU A 73 20.41 -11.28 20.48
N ILE A 74 21.13 -10.61 19.57
CA ILE A 74 22.44 -10.02 19.86
C ILE A 74 22.29 -8.90 20.90
N TYR A 75 21.29 -8.01 20.73
CA TYR A 75 21.04 -6.95 21.69
C TYR A 75 20.66 -7.49 23.07
N LYS A 76 19.83 -8.52 23.13
CA LYS A 76 19.44 -9.20 24.37
C LYS A 76 20.65 -9.86 25.04
N TYR A 77 21.51 -10.54 24.27
CA TYR A 77 22.74 -11.15 24.78
C TYR A 77 23.69 -10.11 25.38
N ILE A 78 23.98 -9.04 24.67
CA ILE A 78 24.82 -7.94 25.12
C ILE A 78 24.24 -7.32 26.41
N SER A 79 22.94 -7.06 26.45
CA SER A 79 22.23 -6.47 27.59
C SER A 79 22.27 -7.36 28.84
N ALA A 80 22.19 -8.67 28.66
CA ALA A 80 22.29 -9.64 29.75
C ALA A 80 23.71 -9.76 30.34
N ASN A 81 24.76 -9.33 29.62
CA ASN A 81 26.15 -9.46 30.00
C ASN A 81 26.85 -8.11 30.30
N ILE A 82 26.09 -7.06 30.63
CA ILE A 82 26.60 -5.71 30.92
C ILE A 82 27.54 -5.60 32.13
N GLY A 83 27.64 -6.65 32.95
CA GLY A 83 28.67 -6.71 34.02
C GLY A 83 30.10 -6.80 33.49
N ASN A 84 30.32 -7.15 32.23
CA ASN A 84 31.62 -7.13 31.56
C ASN A 84 31.83 -5.77 30.87
N SER A 85 32.97 -5.14 31.13
CA SER A 85 33.29 -3.79 30.62
C SER A 85 33.22 -3.69 29.09
N SER A 86 33.62 -4.73 28.36
CA SER A 86 33.57 -4.80 26.91
C SER A 86 32.14 -4.78 26.40
N PHE A 87 31.24 -5.53 27.03
CA PHE A 87 29.78 -5.52 26.66
C PHE A 87 29.12 -4.21 27.03
N THR A 88 29.52 -3.56 28.12
CA THR A 88 29.02 -2.23 28.50
C THR A 88 29.35 -1.20 27.43
N THR A 89 30.60 -1.16 26.95
CA THR A 89 31.04 -0.24 25.89
C THR A 89 30.28 -0.49 24.58
N VAL A 90 30.14 -1.76 24.17
CA VAL A 90 29.37 -2.13 22.97
C VAL A 90 27.90 -1.71 23.10
N LYS A 91 27.28 -1.97 24.24
CA LYS A 91 25.90 -1.56 24.51
C LYS A 91 25.70 -0.06 24.40
N GLN A 92 26.61 0.74 25.01
CA GLN A 92 26.56 2.21 24.92
C GLN A 92 26.63 2.69 23.47
N GLY A 93 27.52 2.07 22.66
CA GLY A 93 27.61 2.35 21.22
C GLY A 93 26.31 2.03 20.46
N LEU A 94 25.71 0.87 20.74
CA LEU A 94 24.44 0.46 20.13
C LEU A 94 23.28 1.39 20.55
N ASP A 95 23.19 1.77 21.83
CA ASP A 95 22.16 2.69 22.32
C ASP A 95 22.32 4.10 21.69
N ALA A 96 23.55 4.58 21.53
CA ALA A 96 23.81 5.84 20.85
C ALA A 96 23.41 5.80 19.36
N LEU A 97 23.74 4.72 18.66
CA LEU A 97 23.34 4.52 17.27
C LEU A 97 21.82 4.44 17.13
N ARG A 98 21.15 3.71 18.02
CA ARG A 98 19.70 3.60 18.08
C ARG A 98 19.02 4.96 18.31
N ASN A 99 19.52 5.78 19.21
CA ASN A 99 18.96 7.12 19.45
C ASN A 99 19.06 8.02 18.21
N LYS A 100 20.19 7.96 17.49
CA LYS A 100 20.35 8.65 16.20
C LYS A 100 19.36 8.11 15.16
N SER A 101 19.20 6.82 15.08
CA SER A 101 18.30 6.12 14.17
C SER A 101 16.83 6.51 14.43
N LEU A 102 16.39 6.55 15.68
CA LEU A 102 15.02 6.99 16.06
C LEU A 102 14.75 8.44 15.65
N SER A 103 15.72 9.34 15.91
CA SER A 103 15.60 10.74 15.48
C SER A 103 15.52 10.88 13.96
N TYR A 104 16.32 10.11 13.24
CA TYR A 104 16.31 10.11 11.78
C TYR A 104 15.00 9.54 11.23
N GLU A 105 14.49 8.44 11.80
CA GLU A 105 13.21 7.85 11.44
C GLU A 105 12.06 8.85 11.56
N SER A 106 11.99 9.57 12.68
CA SER A 106 10.96 10.59 12.90
C SER A 106 11.04 11.71 11.84
N ASN A 107 12.26 12.17 11.49
CA ASN A 107 12.45 13.18 10.45
C ASN A 107 12.07 12.66 9.05
N LEU A 108 12.41 11.40 8.73
CA LEU A 108 11.98 10.77 7.47
C LEU A 108 10.46 10.71 7.38
N LYS A 109 9.78 10.23 8.43
CA LYS A 109 8.32 10.15 8.48
C LYS A 109 7.66 11.52 8.29
N LYS A 110 8.16 12.57 8.96
CA LYS A 110 7.67 13.96 8.77
C LYS A 110 7.83 14.43 7.33
N SER A 111 8.97 14.16 6.72
CA SER A 111 9.25 14.56 5.34
C SER A 111 8.39 13.78 4.33
N ILE A 112 8.18 12.48 4.55
CA ILE A 112 7.27 11.66 3.75
C ILE A 112 5.84 12.23 3.85
N HIS A 113 5.36 12.49 5.07
CA HIS A 113 4.05 13.11 5.28
C HIS A 113 3.90 14.42 4.51
N SER A 114 4.87 15.33 4.65
CA SER A 114 4.84 16.63 3.96
C SER A 114 4.79 16.47 2.44
N LYS A 115 5.59 15.58 1.88
CA LYS A 115 5.62 15.33 0.41
C LYS A 115 4.35 14.66 -0.10
N LEU A 116 3.74 13.76 0.67
CA LEU A 116 2.53 13.06 0.28
C LEU A 116 1.23 13.83 0.57
N ALA A 117 1.29 14.89 1.40
CA ALA A 117 0.14 15.72 1.71
C ALA A 117 -0.24 16.70 0.59
N THR A 118 0.73 17.05 -0.29
CA THR A 118 0.54 18.07 -1.32
C THR A 118 0.16 17.44 -2.65
N HIS A 119 -1.09 17.58 -3.06
CA HIS A 119 -1.58 17.10 -4.35
C HIS A 119 -2.78 17.93 -4.85
N ASP A 120 -3.08 17.83 -6.12
CA ASP A 120 -4.18 18.53 -6.79
C ASP A 120 -5.48 17.74 -6.62
N ILE A 121 -6.38 18.22 -5.76
CA ILE A 121 -7.66 17.56 -5.43
C ILE A 121 -8.52 17.37 -6.69
N SER A 122 -8.57 18.33 -7.60
CA SER A 122 -9.41 18.21 -8.79
C SER A 122 -8.91 17.14 -9.75
N LYS A 123 -7.60 16.95 -9.83
CA LYS A 123 -7.01 15.84 -10.59
C LYS A 123 -7.28 14.50 -9.90
N CYS A 124 -7.28 14.45 -8.56
CA CYS A 124 -7.65 13.25 -7.81
C CYS A 124 -9.09 12.84 -8.13
N GLU A 125 -10.04 13.77 -8.05
CA GLU A 125 -11.45 13.51 -8.42
C GLU A 125 -11.55 12.95 -9.84
N GLN A 126 -10.92 13.61 -10.80
CA GLN A 126 -10.98 13.20 -12.21
C GLN A 126 -10.39 11.80 -12.42
N LEU A 127 -9.21 11.52 -11.86
CA LEU A 127 -8.53 10.23 -12.02
C LEU A 127 -9.38 9.07 -11.49
N TYR A 128 -9.75 9.12 -10.22
CA TYR A 128 -10.49 8.02 -9.58
C TYR A 128 -11.91 7.86 -10.15
N PHE A 129 -12.59 8.98 -10.45
CA PHE A 129 -13.88 8.93 -11.11
C PHE A 129 -13.79 8.23 -12.47
N ASN A 130 -12.81 8.60 -13.30
CA ASN A 130 -12.67 8.05 -14.65
C ASN A 130 -12.28 6.57 -14.62
N ILE A 131 -11.42 6.15 -13.68
CA ILE A 131 -11.09 4.72 -13.48
C ILE A 131 -12.36 3.93 -13.14
N LEU A 132 -13.09 4.34 -12.13
CA LEU A 132 -14.30 3.63 -11.68
C LEU A 132 -15.41 3.65 -12.72
N LYS A 133 -15.59 4.78 -13.43
CA LYS A 133 -16.52 4.93 -14.54
C LYS A 133 -16.18 3.98 -15.69
N GLU A 134 -14.91 3.91 -16.07
CA GLU A 134 -14.46 3.03 -17.15
C GLU A 134 -14.70 1.55 -16.82
N ILE A 135 -14.41 1.12 -15.57
CA ILE A 135 -14.72 -0.23 -15.11
C ILE A 135 -16.22 -0.52 -15.25
N ARG A 136 -17.08 0.36 -14.72
CA ARG A 136 -18.53 0.16 -14.76
C ARG A 136 -19.14 0.21 -16.17
N THR A 137 -18.56 1.04 -17.04
CA THR A 137 -19.00 1.12 -18.44
C THR A 137 -18.61 -0.13 -19.23
N THR A 138 -17.38 -0.64 -19.00
CA THR A 138 -16.86 -1.80 -19.72
C THR A 138 -17.40 -3.12 -19.15
N ILE A 139 -17.65 -3.16 -17.84
CA ILE A 139 -18.14 -4.34 -17.11
C ILE A 139 -19.43 -3.93 -16.38
N PRO A 140 -20.58 -3.94 -17.06
CA PRO A 140 -21.87 -3.68 -16.43
C PRO A 140 -22.13 -4.65 -15.28
N ASN A 141 -22.83 -4.21 -14.24
CA ASN A 141 -23.07 -4.97 -13.01
C ASN A 141 -21.81 -5.43 -12.28
N SER A 142 -20.72 -4.63 -12.35
CA SER A 142 -19.52 -4.91 -11.59
C SER A 142 -19.68 -4.55 -10.11
N ALA A 143 -19.23 -5.47 -9.23
CA ALA A 143 -18.92 -5.16 -7.85
C ALA A 143 -17.41 -4.91 -7.74
N ILE A 144 -17.01 -3.80 -7.13
CA ILE A 144 -15.62 -3.35 -7.13
C ILE A 144 -15.06 -3.37 -5.71
N SER A 145 -13.92 -4.02 -5.55
CA SER A 145 -13.11 -3.97 -4.35
C SER A 145 -11.76 -3.36 -4.72
N PHE A 146 -11.42 -2.21 -4.15
CA PHE A 146 -10.21 -1.46 -4.47
C PHE A 146 -9.23 -1.52 -3.30
N PHE A 147 -8.09 -2.14 -3.51
CA PHE A 147 -6.97 -2.17 -2.58
C PHE A 147 -5.84 -1.26 -3.06
N THR A 148 -5.09 -0.71 -2.11
CA THR A 148 -3.88 0.07 -2.44
C THR A 148 -2.78 -0.18 -1.42
N SER A 149 -1.54 -0.17 -1.90
CA SER A 149 -0.35 -0.10 -1.04
C SER A 149 0.05 1.34 -0.70
N ASN A 150 -0.60 2.35 -1.29
CA ASN A 150 -0.26 3.75 -1.09
C ASN A 150 -0.74 4.28 0.25
N TYR A 151 0.09 5.09 0.88
CA TYR A 151 -0.21 5.76 2.16
C TYR A 151 -0.93 7.10 1.98
N ASP A 152 -0.81 7.71 0.78
CA ASP A 152 -1.35 9.03 0.46
C ASP A 152 -2.88 9.11 0.59
N LEU A 153 -3.42 10.32 0.62
CA LEU A 153 -4.86 10.57 0.77
C LEU A 153 -5.54 10.99 -0.55
N THR A 154 -4.94 10.64 -1.69
CA THR A 154 -5.47 11.06 -2.99
C THR A 154 -6.85 10.52 -3.28
N PHE A 155 -7.15 9.29 -2.87
CA PHE A 155 -8.49 8.72 -2.99
C PHE A 155 -9.48 9.38 -2.04
N GLU A 156 -9.13 9.53 -0.75
CA GLU A 156 -9.99 10.16 0.25
C GLU A 156 -10.33 11.61 -0.16
N ASN A 157 -9.34 12.34 -0.67
CA ASN A 157 -9.53 13.71 -1.15
C ASN A 157 -10.33 13.78 -2.46
N SER A 158 -10.33 12.70 -3.26
CA SER A 158 -11.13 12.63 -4.49
C SER A 158 -12.64 12.54 -4.22
N ILE A 159 -13.03 12.12 -3.03
CA ILE A 159 -14.45 12.00 -2.65
C ILE A 159 -15.00 13.35 -2.20
N GLY A 160 -14.13 14.21 -1.62
CA GLY A 160 -14.45 15.56 -1.19
C GLY A 160 -15.62 15.63 -0.19
N ASP A 161 -16.04 16.87 0.13
CA ASP A 161 -17.24 17.13 0.94
C ASP A 161 -18.55 16.92 0.16
N SER A 162 -18.42 16.76 -1.16
CA SER A 162 -19.58 16.50 -2.03
C SER A 162 -19.65 15.02 -2.35
N ASP A 163 -20.75 14.34 -2.03
CA ASP A 163 -21.09 12.99 -2.50
C ASP A 163 -21.15 12.88 -4.04
N SER A 164 -20.44 13.73 -4.77
CA SER A 164 -20.55 13.87 -6.23
C SER A 164 -20.06 12.62 -6.94
N LEU A 165 -18.91 12.07 -6.51
CA LEU A 165 -18.36 10.83 -7.06
C LEU A 165 -19.28 9.65 -6.77
N GLN A 166 -19.79 9.54 -5.54
CA GLN A 166 -20.70 8.49 -5.13
C GLN A 166 -21.99 8.53 -5.95
N ARG A 167 -22.63 9.71 -6.08
CA ARG A 167 -23.87 9.87 -6.86
C ARG A 167 -23.67 9.57 -8.34
N LYS A 168 -22.60 10.08 -8.95
CA LYS A 168 -22.32 9.85 -10.39
C LYS A 168 -22.05 8.37 -10.70
N LEU A 169 -21.48 7.62 -9.74
CA LEU A 169 -21.15 6.20 -9.90
C LEU A 169 -22.19 5.26 -9.28
N GLN A 170 -23.28 5.78 -8.72
CA GLN A 170 -24.30 4.98 -8.02
C GLN A 170 -23.71 4.13 -6.88
N ILE A 171 -22.73 4.69 -6.18
CA ILE A 171 -22.12 4.09 -4.99
C ILE A 171 -22.87 4.66 -3.77
N THR A 172 -23.50 3.80 -2.98
CA THR A 172 -24.21 4.21 -1.76
C THR A 172 -23.28 4.34 -0.57
N THR A 173 -22.20 3.55 -0.54
CA THR A 173 -21.27 3.49 0.58
C THR A 173 -19.85 3.20 0.11
N ILE A 174 -18.88 3.89 0.72
CA ILE A 174 -17.48 3.54 0.63
C ILE A 174 -17.06 2.90 1.95
N ASP A 175 -16.57 1.66 1.87
CA ASP A 175 -16.18 0.89 3.02
C ASP A 175 -14.65 0.85 3.16
N TYR A 176 -14.14 1.60 4.13
CA TYR A 176 -12.71 1.64 4.46
C TYR A 176 -12.27 0.51 5.43
N GLY A 177 -13.19 -0.28 5.96
CA GLY A 177 -12.91 -1.30 6.99
C GLY A 177 -12.94 -0.78 8.42
N PHE A 178 -13.46 0.43 8.62
CA PHE A 178 -13.58 1.06 9.94
C PHE A 178 -15.05 1.25 10.31
N THR A 179 -15.35 1.24 11.62
CA THR A 179 -16.69 1.60 12.11
C THR A 179 -17.04 3.03 11.73
N GLN A 180 -18.29 3.27 11.39
CA GLN A 180 -18.77 4.62 11.08
C GLN A 180 -19.35 5.35 12.31
N ARG A 181 -19.32 4.74 13.49
CA ARG A 181 -19.92 5.29 14.73
C ARG A 181 -18.86 5.57 15.77
N GLY A 182 -18.82 6.82 16.26
CA GLY A 182 -17.91 7.23 17.34
C GLY A 182 -16.44 7.32 16.90
N SER A 183 -15.52 6.75 17.67
CA SER A 183 -14.14 6.59 17.23
C SER A 183 -14.10 5.52 16.13
N SER A 184 -13.73 5.92 14.93
CA SER A 184 -13.62 5.06 13.75
C SER A 184 -12.53 4.01 13.96
N THR A 185 -12.89 2.86 14.52
CA THR A 185 -11.95 1.75 14.83
C THR A 185 -12.01 0.69 13.74
N PHE A 186 -10.88 0.10 13.41
CA PHE A 186 -10.80 -0.98 12.43
C PHE A 186 -11.60 -2.21 12.87
N GLU A 187 -12.39 -2.78 11.94
CA GLU A 187 -13.22 -3.97 12.16
C GLU A 187 -12.62 -5.21 11.48
N ALA A 188 -11.77 -5.93 12.19
CA ALA A 188 -11.10 -7.13 11.67
C ALA A 188 -12.07 -8.27 11.30
N SER A 189 -13.19 -8.38 12.01
CA SER A 189 -14.16 -9.48 11.88
C SER A 189 -15.26 -9.24 10.84
N LYS A 190 -15.27 -8.08 10.19
CA LYS A 190 -16.31 -7.76 9.20
C LYS A 190 -16.24 -8.71 8.02
N GLU A 191 -17.32 -9.48 7.82
CA GLU A 191 -17.49 -10.26 6.59
C GLU A 191 -17.99 -9.36 5.47
N TYR A 192 -17.36 -9.47 4.32
CA TYR A 192 -17.65 -8.64 3.17
C TYR A 192 -18.34 -9.46 2.08
N THR A 193 -19.52 -8.98 1.67
CA THR A 193 -20.21 -9.47 0.49
C THR A 193 -19.86 -8.58 -0.71
N TRP A 194 -19.79 -9.15 -1.89
CA TRP A 194 -19.66 -8.36 -3.11
C TRP A 194 -21.00 -7.67 -3.39
N LEU A 195 -21.02 -6.33 -3.41
CA LEU A 195 -22.21 -5.51 -3.68
C LEU A 195 -21.88 -4.48 -4.77
N SER A 196 -22.81 -4.28 -5.71
CA SER A 196 -22.60 -3.35 -6.83
C SER A 196 -22.64 -1.88 -6.42
N ASP A 197 -23.33 -1.56 -5.34
CA ASP A 197 -23.51 -0.21 -4.82
C ASP A 197 -22.57 0.14 -3.66
N VAL A 198 -21.71 -0.79 -3.24
CA VAL A 198 -20.66 -0.57 -2.23
C VAL A 198 -19.31 -0.62 -2.89
N LEU A 199 -18.49 0.41 -2.67
CA LEU A 199 -17.08 0.40 -3.02
C LEU A 199 -16.27 0.08 -1.77
N GLU A 200 -15.61 -1.07 -1.75
CA GLU A 200 -14.58 -1.34 -0.75
C GLU A 200 -13.31 -0.61 -1.15
N PHE A 201 -12.79 0.24 -0.27
CA PHE A 201 -11.48 0.86 -0.45
C PHE A 201 -10.58 0.56 0.74
N LYS A 202 -9.53 -0.22 0.54
CA LYS A 202 -8.67 -0.76 1.60
C LYS A 202 -7.22 -0.41 1.35
N LYS A 203 -6.55 0.14 2.37
CA LYS A 203 -5.12 0.45 2.35
C LYS A 203 -4.35 -0.63 3.12
N ILE A 204 -3.65 -1.49 2.40
CA ILE A 204 -3.03 -2.69 3.00
C ILE A 204 -1.72 -2.40 3.75
N HIS A 205 -1.08 -1.27 3.48
CA HIS A 205 0.17 -0.86 4.12
C HIS A 205 0.00 0.32 5.10
N GLY A 206 -1.24 0.73 5.37
CA GLY A 206 -1.53 1.85 6.23
C GLY A 206 -1.92 3.13 5.49
N SER A 207 -2.16 4.20 6.23
CA SER A 207 -2.61 5.48 5.69
C SER A 207 -2.17 6.64 6.56
N LEU A 208 -1.93 7.79 5.93
CA LEU A 208 -1.55 9.01 6.63
C LEU A 208 -2.63 9.56 7.58
N ASP A 209 -3.89 9.15 7.42
CA ASP A 209 -5.02 9.52 8.27
C ASP A 209 -5.35 8.46 9.34
N TRP A 210 -4.47 7.46 9.53
CA TRP A 210 -4.64 6.48 10.59
C TRP A 210 -3.83 6.84 11.82
N LEU A 211 -4.36 6.46 12.99
CA LEU A 211 -3.72 6.66 14.29
C LEU A 211 -3.78 5.37 15.10
N THR A 212 -2.72 5.10 15.83
CA THR A 212 -2.73 4.07 16.86
C THR A 212 -3.07 4.70 18.21
N ASP A 213 -4.16 4.26 18.84
CA ASP A 213 -4.56 4.72 20.17
C ASP A 213 -3.68 4.09 21.28
N ILE A 214 -3.84 4.57 22.50
CA ILE A 214 -3.09 4.09 23.67
C ILE A 214 -3.33 2.60 24.01
N LYS A 215 -4.36 1.98 23.42
CA LYS A 215 -4.67 0.55 23.53
C LYS A 215 -4.12 -0.26 22.36
N GLY A 216 -3.35 0.37 21.48
CA GLY A 216 -2.80 -0.27 20.27
C GLY A 216 -3.83 -0.52 19.16
N ARG A 217 -5.02 0.09 19.20
CA ARG A 217 -6.04 -0.06 18.17
C ARG A 217 -5.85 1.00 17.08
N THR A 218 -6.00 0.59 15.84
CA THR A 218 -5.96 1.53 14.72
C THR A 218 -7.31 2.21 14.55
N THR A 219 -7.28 3.54 14.47
CA THR A 219 -8.42 4.40 14.19
C THR A 219 -8.17 5.21 12.92
N LYS A 220 -9.24 5.60 12.20
CA LYS A 220 -9.19 6.46 11.02
C LYS A 220 -9.79 7.82 11.34
N SER A 221 -9.10 8.90 10.95
CA SER A 221 -9.67 10.24 10.92
C SER A 221 -10.51 10.42 9.67
N TYR A 222 -11.77 10.88 9.81
CA TYR A 222 -12.63 11.20 8.66
C TYR A 222 -12.35 12.58 8.05
N ALA A 223 -11.68 13.48 8.79
CA ALA A 223 -11.06 14.63 8.16
C ALA A 223 -9.80 14.12 7.46
N ALA A 224 -9.59 14.48 6.20
CA ALA A 224 -8.36 14.16 5.46
C ALA A 224 -7.17 14.98 6.02
N ASN A 225 -7.00 14.93 7.33
CA ASN A 225 -5.98 15.64 8.07
C ASN A 225 -4.90 14.65 8.47
N THR A 226 -3.69 14.91 8.02
CA THR A 226 -2.51 14.18 8.51
C THR A 226 -2.35 14.46 10.01
N PRO A 227 -2.08 13.42 10.83
CA PRO A 227 -1.84 13.61 12.25
C PRO A 227 -0.64 14.53 12.53
N ASP A 228 -0.73 15.33 13.57
CA ASP A 228 0.39 16.21 14.01
C ASP A 228 1.64 15.42 14.40
N ASN A 229 1.46 14.14 14.82
CA ASN A 229 2.56 13.26 15.18
C ASN A 229 2.67 12.07 14.19
N PRO A 230 3.61 12.12 13.23
CA PRO A 230 3.84 11.04 12.26
C PRO A 230 4.22 9.70 12.89
N ASP A 231 4.80 9.69 14.10
CA ASP A 231 5.21 8.46 14.78
C ASP A 231 4.02 7.64 15.29
N SER A 232 2.83 8.26 15.42
CA SER A 232 1.59 7.58 15.80
C SER A 232 0.86 6.95 14.61
N VAL A 233 1.33 7.18 13.38
CA VAL A 233 0.72 6.66 12.16
C VAL A 233 1.17 5.23 11.90
N PRO A 234 0.26 4.24 11.92
CA PRO A 234 0.62 2.87 11.62
C PRO A 234 0.84 2.70 10.11
N ILE A 235 2.09 2.54 9.72
CA ILE A 235 2.50 2.21 8.35
C ILE A 235 3.28 0.91 8.36
N LEU A 236 2.94 0.02 7.44
CA LEU A 236 3.70 -1.18 7.15
C LEU A 236 4.60 -0.90 5.94
N TYR A 237 5.90 -0.89 6.17
CA TYR A 237 6.86 -0.77 5.08
C TYR A 237 7.09 -2.14 4.47
N PRO A 238 6.83 -2.36 3.16
CA PRO A 238 7.07 -3.64 2.52
C PRO A 238 8.56 -3.99 2.55
N GLY A 239 8.85 -5.21 2.94
CA GLY A 239 10.23 -5.70 3.09
C GLY A 239 10.29 -7.18 3.41
N PHE A 240 11.46 -7.68 3.79
CA PHE A 240 11.72 -9.10 4.02
C PHE A 240 11.10 -9.71 5.31
N LYS A 241 10.19 -9.00 5.98
CA LYS A 241 9.66 -9.40 7.30
C LYS A 241 8.57 -10.47 7.28
N GLY A 242 8.20 -11.00 6.12
CA GLY A 242 7.18 -12.03 6.01
C GLY A 242 5.76 -11.54 6.28
N THR A 243 4.91 -12.42 6.84
CA THR A 243 3.49 -12.14 7.07
C THR A 243 3.30 -11.04 8.13
N PRO A 244 2.50 -10.00 7.86
CA PRO A 244 2.12 -9.03 8.88
C PRO A 244 1.40 -9.71 10.05
N GLN A 245 1.85 -9.43 11.27
CA GLN A 245 1.32 -10.08 12.48
C GLN A 245 0.39 -9.19 13.30
N LYS A 246 0.33 -7.89 12.98
CA LYS A 246 -0.47 -6.91 13.71
C LYS A 246 -1.69 -6.48 12.92
N GLU A 247 -2.77 -6.19 13.65
CA GLU A 247 -3.94 -5.52 13.07
C GLU A 247 -3.64 -4.02 12.81
N PRO A 248 -4.20 -3.44 11.76
CA PRO A 248 -5.17 -3.98 10.79
C PRO A 248 -4.53 -4.79 9.65
N PHE A 249 -3.21 -4.81 9.54
CA PHE A 249 -2.49 -5.34 8.38
C PHE A 249 -2.76 -6.83 8.14
N LEU A 250 -2.78 -7.64 9.21
CA LEU A 250 -3.06 -9.07 9.10
C LEU A 250 -4.43 -9.31 8.42
N SER A 251 -5.46 -8.65 8.91
CA SER A 251 -6.82 -8.81 8.37
C SER A 251 -6.94 -8.23 6.95
N LEU A 252 -6.30 -7.11 6.65
CA LEU A 252 -6.35 -6.49 5.32
C LEU A 252 -5.69 -7.37 4.25
N HIS A 253 -4.57 -7.99 4.53
CA HIS A 253 -3.92 -8.92 3.61
C HIS A 253 -4.75 -10.21 3.41
N ARG A 254 -5.41 -10.71 4.46
CA ARG A 254 -6.34 -11.84 4.34
C ARG A 254 -7.56 -11.48 3.50
N GLN A 255 -8.12 -10.28 3.68
CA GLN A 255 -9.21 -9.77 2.86
C GLN A 255 -8.79 -9.61 1.39
N PHE A 256 -7.59 -9.07 1.13
CA PHE A 256 -7.04 -8.99 -0.21
C PHE A 256 -6.97 -10.37 -0.89
N LEU A 257 -6.38 -11.37 -0.22
CA LEU A 257 -6.31 -12.73 -0.75
C LEU A 257 -7.72 -13.30 -1.03
N LYS A 258 -8.66 -13.13 -0.10
CA LYS A 258 -10.04 -13.60 -0.29
C LYS A 258 -10.69 -12.94 -1.51
N ARG A 259 -10.51 -11.62 -1.67
CA ARG A 259 -11.04 -10.89 -2.83
C ARG A 259 -10.39 -11.33 -4.15
N MET A 260 -9.09 -11.60 -4.16
CA MET A 260 -8.39 -12.14 -5.34
C MET A 260 -8.92 -13.53 -5.73
N ILE A 261 -9.16 -14.40 -4.74
CA ILE A 261 -9.72 -15.75 -4.98
C ILE A 261 -11.14 -15.66 -5.55
N ASP A 262 -11.93 -14.70 -5.12
CA ASP A 262 -13.33 -14.55 -5.53
C ASP A 262 -13.48 -13.74 -6.84
N ALA A 263 -12.47 -12.98 -7.26
CA ALA A 263 -12.55 -12.07 -8.39
C ALA A 263 -12.56 -12.78 -9.74
N HIS A 264 -13.28 -12.22 -10.72
CA HIS A 264 -13.18 -12.62 -12.13
C HIS A 264 -12.02 -11.88 -12.82
N PHE A 265 -11.82 -10.61 -12.43
CA PHE A 265 -10.77 -9.76 -12.96
C PHE A 265 -10.03 -9.04 -11.82
N ALA A 266 -8.71 -8.93 -11.96
CA ALA A 266 -7.90 -8.06 -11.12
C ALA A 266 -7.13 -7.07 -12.02
N VAL A 267 -7.13 -5.78 -11.65
CA VAL A 267 -6.44 -4.72 -12.39
C VAL A 267 -5.42 -4.08 -11.46
N PHE A 268 -4.15 -4.32 -11.75
CA PHE A 268 -3.03 -3.71 -11.04
C PHE A 268 -2.58 -2.44 -11.75
N MET A 269 -2.42 -1.35 -11.01
CA MET A 269 -2.16 -0.01 -11.51
C MET A 269 -0.94 0.59 -10.81
N GLY A 270 0.17 0.77 -11.54
CA GLY A 270 1.38 1.39 -11.00
C GLY A 270 2.01 0.64 -9.82
N PHE A 271 1.83 -0.69 -9.76
CA PHE A 271 2.39 -1.55 -8.72
C PHE A 271 3.63 -2.28 -9.25
N ALA A 272 4.75 -2.19 -8.53
CA ALA A 272 6.04 -2.68 -8.98
C ALA A 272 6.31 -4.17 -8.68
N PHE A 273 5.44 -4.85 -7.93
CA PHE A 273 5.61 -6.25 -7.51
C PHE A 273 6.93 -6.52 -6.76
N ARG A 274 7.38 -5.56 -5.96
CA ARG A 274 8.61 -5.69 -5.14
C ARG A 274 8.35 -6.31 -3.77
N ASP A 275 7.11 -6.33 -3.31
CA ASP A 275 6.71 -6.92 -2.04
C ASP A 275 6.58 -8.45 -2.16
N PRO A 276 7.48 -9.24 -1.55
CA PRO A 276 7.48 -10.70 -1.66
C PRO A 276 6.23 -11.34 -1.04
N TYR A 277 5.69 -10.73 0.03
CA TYR A 277 4.51 -11.26 0.68
C TYR A 277 3.26 -11.04 -0.19
N MET A 278 3.09 -9.83 -0.74
CA MET A 278 2.02 -9.57 -1.71
C MET A 278 2.11 -10.49 -2.92
N ASN A 279 3.31 -10.71 -3.44
CA ASN A 279 3.54 -11.62 -4.56
C ASN A 279 3.11 -13.05 -4.22
N SER A 280 3.38 -13.52 -3.00
CA SER A 280 2.94 -14.85 -2.55
C SER A 280 1.41 -14.98 -2.46
N LEU A 281 0.71 -13.91 -2.04
CA LEU A 281 -0.75 -13.88 -2.01
C LEU A 281 -1.35 -13.90 -3.43
N ILE A 282 -0.73 -13.19 -4.37
CA ILE A 282 -1.15 -13.19 -5.78
C ILE A 282 -0.96 -14.58 -6.39
N ASP A 283 0.19 -15.23 -6.16
CA ASP A 283 0.44 -16.59 -6.62
C ASP A 283 -0.60 -17.58 -6.06
N MET A 284 -0.84 -17.51 -4.74
CA MET A 284 -1.84 -18.35 -4.08
C MET A 284 -3.24 -18.14 -4.67
N ALA A 285 -3.63 -16.89 -4.93
CA ALA A 285 -4.91 -16.59 -5.56
C ALA A 285 -5.01 -17.18 -6.97
N LEU A 286 -3.94 -17.07 -7.77
CA LEU A 286 -3.87 -17.68 -9.11
C LEU A 286 -3.94 -19.20 -9.08
N ASP A 287 -3.42 -19.82 -8.04
CA ASP A 287 -3.48 -21.26 -7.85
C ASP A 287 -4.89 -21.75 -7.47
N LEU A 288 -5.57 -21.00 -6.62
CA LEU A 288 -6.90 -21.33 -6.11
C LEU A 288 -8.03 -20.92 -7.07
N ASN A 289 -7.89 -19.79 -7.78
CA ASN A 289 -8.87 -19.31 -8.77
C ASN A 289 -8.30 -19.44 -10.18
N LYS A 290 -8.68 -20.48 -10.89
CA LYS A 290 -8.19 -20.76 -12.26
C LYS A 290 -8.80 -19.83 -13.33
N GLU A 291 -9.91 -19.16 -13.01
CA GLU A 291 -10.61 -18.23 -13.90
C GLU A 291 -10.17 -16.76 -13.73
N LEU A 292 -9.35 -16.46 -12.71
CA LEU A 292 -8.87 -15.11 -12.46
C LEU A 292 -8.02 -14.59 -13.62
N ASN A 293 -8.39 -13.44 -14.16
CA ASN A 293 -7.64 -12.73 -15.18
C ASN A 293 -7.05 -11.44 -14.61
N ILE A 294 -5.76 -11.23 -14.84
CA ILE A 294 -5.02 -10.07 -14.32
C ILE A 294 -4.60 -9.16 -15.47
N LEU A 295 -4.93 -7.87 -15.36
CA LEU A 295 -4.36 -6.78 -16.16
C LEU A 295 -3.39 -5.99 -15.28
N CYS A 296 -2.20 -5.72 -15.78
CA CYS A 296 -1.18 -4.94 -15.07
C CYS A 296 -0.76 -3.74 -15.92
N TYR A 297 -1.04 -2.53 -15.43
CA TYR A 297 -0.65 -1.26 -16.04
C TYR A 297 0.58 -0.71 -15.32
N ASN A 298 1.66 -0.47 -16.06
CA ASN A 298 2.88 0.10 -15.50
C ASN A 298 3.62 0.94 -16.56
N LEU A 299 4.41 1.93 -16.11
CA LEU A 299 5.22 2.77 -16.98
C LEU A 299 6.44 2.05 -17.55
N SER A 300 7.08 1.21 -16.75
CA SER A 300 8.33 0.54 -17.12
C SER A 300 8.11 -0.44 -18.27
N ASN A 301 9.08 -0.51 -19.19
CA ASN A 301 9.10 -1.60 -20.15
C ASN A 301 9.39 -2.90 -19.40
N ILE A 302 8.65 -3.96 -19.72
CA ILE A 302 8.83 -5.27 -19.07
C ILE A 302 10.25 -5.80 -19.27
N ASN A 303 10.88 -5.51 -20.41
CA ASN A 303 12.25 -5.93 -20.73
C ASN A 303 13.32 -5.20 -19.90
N ASP A 304 13.00 -4.04 -19.34
CA ASP A 304 13.91 -3.26 -18.49
C ASP A 304 13.83 -3.69 -17.02
N LEU A 305 12.89 -4.57 -16.68
CA LEU A 305 12.75 -5.10 -15.33
C LEU A 305 13.75 -6.25 -15.11
N PRO A 306 14.26 -6.44 -13.88
CA PRO A 306 15.09 -7.60 -13.56
C PRO A 306 14.41 -8.91 -13.95
N ILE A 307 15.15 -9.87 -14.53
CA ILE A 307 14.62 -11.15 -15.00
C ILE A 307 13.93 -11.95 -13.88
N GLU A 308 14.44 -11.82 -12.66
CA GLU A 308 13.91 -12.41 -11.43
C GLU A 308 12.67 -11.69 -10.90
N SER A 309 12.26 -10.58 -11.51
CA SER A 309 11.05 -9.87 -11.08
C SER A 309 9.81 -10.74 -11.20
N HIS A 310 8.90 -10.58 -10.24
CA HIS A 310 7.65 -11.35 -10.21
C HIS A 310 6.78 -11.14 -11.46
N ILE A 311 6.86 -9.96 -12.08
CA ILE A 311 6.16 -9.65 -13.33
C ILE A 311 6.58 -10.61 -14.46
N HIS A 312 7.88 -10.93 -14.59
CA HIS A 312 8.34 -11.90 -15.58
C HIS A 312 7.80 -13.31 -15.33
N LYS A 313 7.70 -13.71 -14.05
CA LYS A 313 7.06 -14.99 -13.68
C LYS A 313 5.59 -15.01 -14.11
N LEU A 314 4.83 -13.98 -13.80
CA LEU A 314 3.42 -13.87 -14.16
C LEU A 314 3.21 -13.83 -15.68
N ASN A 315 4.07 -13.14 -16.41
CA ASN A 315 3.98 -12.99 -17.86
C ASN A 315 4.22 -14.31 -18.64
N LYS A 316 4.74 -15.35 -17.98
CA LYS A 316 4.81 -16.70 -18.55
C LYS A 316 3.42 -17.35 -18.73
N SER A 317 2.38 -16.76 -18.14
CA SER A 317 0.99 -17.22 -18.26
C SER A 317 0.12 -16.21 -19.03
N PRO A 318 0.35 -15.98 -20.34
CA PRO A 318 -0.26 -14.87 -21.09
C PRO A 318 -1.79 -14.99 -21.25
N LYS A 319 -2.36 -16.16 -20.95
CA LYS A 319 -3.82 -16.36 -20.96
C LYS A 319 -4.50 -15.71 -19.76
N ARG A 320 -3.77 -15.57 -18.65
CA ARG A 320 -4.32 -15.11 -17.37
C ARG A 320 -3.70 -13.80 -16.88
N PHE A 321 -2.53 -13.43 -17.38
CA PHE A 321 -1.81 -12.23 -17.02
C PHE A 321 -1.45 -11.44 -18.29
N LYS A 322 -1.81 -10.15 -18.31
CA LYS A 322 -1.49 -9.24 -19.41
C LYS A 322 -0.81 -8.00 -18.85
N TYR A 323 0.45 -7.84 -19.23
CA TYR A 323 1.21 -6.62 -18.94
C TYR A 323 0.93 -5.55 -20.00
N ILE A 324 0.69 -4.33 -19.57
CA ILE A 324 0.35 -3.18 -20.41
C ILE A 324 1.29 -2.05 -20.02
N GLN A 325 2.21 -1.75 -20.93
CA GLN A 325 3.12 -0.62 -20.77
C GLN A 325 2.41 0.65 -21.21
N GLU A 326 1.64 1.22 -20.31
CA GLU A 326 0.94 2.48 -20.54
C GLU A 326 0.94 3.29 -19.24
N GLU A 327 1.08 4.61 -19.39
CA GLU A 327 0.83 5.57 -18.32
C GLU A 327 -0.66 5.65 -18.04
N ILE A 328 -1.02 5.63 -16.76
CA ILE A 328 -2.40 5.91 -16.34
C ILE A 328 -2.55 7.42 -16.30
N ALA A 329 -2.99 7.97 -17.41
CA ALA A 329 -3.16 9.42 -17.55
C ALA A 329 -4.51 9.89 -16.97
N ILE A 330 -4.58 11.17 -16.59
CA ILE A 330 -5.83 11.81 -16.17
C ILE A 330 -6.65 12.14 -17.43
N THR A 331 -7.33 11.13 -17.97
CA THR A 331 -8.15 11.19 -19.19
C THR A 331 -9.50 10.54 -18.95
N ASP A 332 -10.42 10.65 -19.89
CA ASP A 332 -11.76 10.03 -19.78
C ASP A 332 -11.71 8.49 -19.75
N ASN A 333 -10.68 7.87 -20.33
CA ASN A 333 -10.49 6.42 -20.38
C ASN A 333 -9.04 6.06 -19.95
N PRO A 334 -8.71 6.19 -18.65
CA PRO A 334 -7.32 6.10 -18.18
C PRO A 334 -6.72 4.71 -18.35
N LEU A 335 -7.53 3.65 -18.37
CA LEU A 335 -7.09 2.27 -18.46
C LEU A 335 -7.27 1.67 -19.86
N LYS A 336 -8.12 2.28 -20.70
CA LYS A 336 -8.48 1.77 -22.05
C LYS A 336 -8.80 0.25 -22.01
N ILE A 337 -9.62 -0.15 -21.03
CA ILE A 337 -9.93 -1.57 -20.76
C ILE A 337 -10.72 -2.21 -21.90
N ALA A 338 -11.53 -1.41 -22.62
CA ALA A 338 -12.35 -1.91 -23.72
C ALA A 338 -11.48 -2.69 -24.73
N GLY A 339 -11.81 -3.98 -24.91
CA GLY A 339 -11.05 -4.92 -25.78
C GLY A 339 -9.81 -5.58 -25.14
N LYS A 340 -9.42 -5.19 -23.92
CA LYS A 340 -8.33 -5.86 -23.20
C LYS A 340 -8.83 -7.01 -22.31
N LEU A 341 -10.08 -6.90 -21.82
CA LEU A 341 -10.79 -7.99 -21.14
C LEU A 341 -11.47 -8.86 -22.22
N LYS A 342 -10.85 -9.97 -22.59
CA LYS A 342 -11.54 -11.03 -23.36
C LYS A 342 -12.10 -12.04 -22.35
N LYS A 343 -13.41 -12.32 -22.49
CA LYS A 343 -14.04 -13.46 -21.82
C LYS A 343 -13.44 -14.78 -22.30
#